data_524e01b59c1317ab14e43f6bd91c1f5c
#
_entry.id   524e01b59c1317ab14e43f6bd91c1f5c
#
_cell.length_a   1.000
_cell.length_b   1.000
_cell.length_c   1.000
_cell.angle_alpha   90.00
_cell.angle_beta   90.00
_cell.angle_gamma   90.00
#
_symmetry.space_group_name_H-M   'P 1'
#
loop_
_entity.id
_entity.type
_entity.pdbx_description
1 polymer ?
#
loop_
_entity_poly.entity_id
_entity_poly.type
_entity_poly.pdbx_seq_one_letter_code
_entity_poly.pdbx_strand_id
1 'polypeptide(L)'
;IAPFLSEPVIVDESGLSSAARIVATRDGRVLLTRGDRAYARGAGEAKLVDDASKPVKEYRVFRNATPLKDPLSGLVLGYEAQYVGKAVLVASETTLTKTGTDGKTSDDIVPASIDIVSAKEEMRVGDRLLPEPPQQFASYVPHAPRTAVDARIVSVYGSAVVNAAQNQVVVVNRGSQDGLEVGHVLAILKDGPRMVDKTDASRAELKLPDERNGLLMVFRTFDKLSYALVLEILDGVKVGDRLVN
;
A
#
# COMPACT_ATOMS: atom_id res chain seq x y z
N ILE A 1 -4.35 -1.88 15.34
CA ILE A 1 -3.23 -2.27 14.44
C ILE A 1 -3.71 -3.32 13.42
N ALA A 2 -4.52 -4.33 13.81
CA ALA A 2 -4.90 -5.44 12.93
C ALA A 2 -5.42 -5.05 11.52
N PRO A 3 -6.30 -4.06 11.32
CA PRO A 3 -6.74 -3.65 9.98
C PRO A 3 -5.60 -3.09 9.12
N PHE A 4 -4.67 -2.34 9.73
CA PHE A 4 -3.54 -1.72 9.03
C PHE A 4 -2.46 -2.71 8.61
N LEU A 5 -2.40 -3.89 9.23
CA LEU A 5 -1.43 -4.92 8.88
C LEU A 5 -1.77 -5.63 7.56
N SER A 6 -3.03 -5.66 7.19
CA SER A 6 -3.52 -6.40 6.02
C SER A 6 -3.86 -5.51 4.82
N GLU A 7 -4.21 -4.25 5.03
CA GLU A 7 -4.78 -3.41 3.98
C GLU A 7 -3.76 -2.74 3.05
N PRO A 8 -2.73 -2.02 3.56
CA PRO A 8 -1.83 -1.30 2.67
C PRO A 8 -0.89 -2.24 1.92
N VAL A 9 -0.66 -1.93 0.65
CA VAL A 9 0.36 -2.59 -0.15
C VAL A 9 1.16 -1.57 -0.95
N ILE A 10 2.47 -1.70 -0.87
CA ILE A 10 3.41 -1.02 -1.77
C ILE A 10 3.80 -2.01 -2.84
N VAL A 11 3.69 -1.60 -4.09
CA VAL A 11 3.99 -2.41 -5.27
C VAL A 11 4.98 -1.65 -6.16
N ASP A 12 5.64 -2.39 -7.04
CA ASP A 12 6.43 -1.82 -8.12
C ASP A 12 5.50 -1.18 -9.17
N GLU A 13 6.07 -0.39 -10.07
CA GLU A 13 5.35 0.27 -11.17
C GLU A 13 4.52 -0.71 -12.00
N SER A 14 5.06 -1.89 -12.28
CA SER A 14 4.37 -2.95 -13.03
C SER A 14 3.50 -3.87 -12.17
N GLY A 15 3.71 -3.90 -10.85
CA GLY A 15 3.11 -4.89 -9.96
C GLY A 15 1.58 -4.86 -9.93
N LEU A 16 0.99 -3.67 -9.91
CA LEU A 16 -0.47 -3.54 -9.97
C LEU A 16 -1.00 -3.65 -11.41
N SER A 17 -0.26 -3.15 -12.41
CA SER A 17 -0.69 -3.17 -13.80
C SER A 17 -0.75 -4.59 -14.39
N SER A 18 0.16 -5.48 -13.96
CA SER A 18 0.21 -6.88 -14.38
C SER A 18 -0.76 -7.79 -13.61
N ALA A 19 -1.29 -7.34 -12.47
CA ALA A 19 -2.22 -8.11 -11.65
C ALA A 19 -3.53 -8.42 -12.40
N ALA A 20 -4.21 -9.51 -12.01
CA ALA A 20 -5.54 -9.82 -12.47
C ALA A 20 -6.50 -8.64 -12.20
N ARG A 21 -7.53 -8.49 -13.04
CA ARG A 21 -8.46 -7.36 -12.95
C ARG A 21 -9.90 -7.81 -13.07
N ILE A 22 -10.81 -7.09 -12.47
CA ILE A 22 -12.26 -7.22 -12.70
C ILE A 22 -12.53 -6.72 -14.13
N VAL A 23 -13.15 -7.59 -14.96
CA VAL A 23 -13.42 -7.28 -16.38
C VAL A 23 -14.91 -7.08 -16.64
N ALA A 24 -15.78 -7.69 -15.83
CA ALA A 24 -17.21 -7.56 -15.96
C ALA A 24 -17.91 -7.80 -14.63
N THR A 25 -19.15 -7.35 -14.56
CA THR A 25 -20.04 -7.55 -13.41
C THR A 25 -21.23 -8.41 -13.84
N ARG A 26 -21.82 -9.13 -12.91
CA ARG A 26 -23.09 -9.78 -13.16
C ARG A 26 -24.16 -8.70 -13.36
N ASP A 27 -25.01 -8.88 -14.35
CA ASP A 27 -26.14 -8.01 -14.67
C ASP A 27 -25.77 -6.54 -15.05
N GLY A 28 -24.52 -6.30 -15.49
CA GLY A 28 -24.07 -4.99 -15.98
C GLY A 28 -24.02 -3.87 -14.91
N ARG A 29 -23.96 -4.23 -13.63
CA ARG A 29 -23.84 -3.26 -12.54
C ARG A 29 -22.55 -2.47 -12.65
N VAL A 30 -22.60 -1.18 -12.37
CA VAL A 30 -21.42 -0.29 -12.40
C VAL A 30 -20.58 -0.45 -11.15
N LEU A 31 -21.23 -0.62 -10.00
CA LEU A 31 -20.61 -0.71 -8.69
C LEU A 31 -20.94 -2.05 -8.04
N LEU A 32 -19.94 -2.61 -7.37
CA LEU A 32 -20.03 -3.90 -6.68
C LEU A 32 -19.78 -3.70 -5.19
N THR A 33 -20.53 -4.43 -4.39
CA THR A 33 -20.39 -4.45 -2.94
C THR A 33 -20.35 -5.89 -2.42
N ARG A 34 -20.27 -6.07 -1.11
CA ARG A 34 -20.27 -7.38 -0.47
C ARG A 34 -21.48 -8.21 -0.90
N GLY A 35 -21.24 -9.46 -1.32
CA GLY A 35 -22.23 -10.40 -1.80
C GLY A 35 -22.45 -10.39 -3.30
N ASP A 36 -21.90 -9.42 -4.03
CA ASP A 36 -21.98 -9.38 -5.48
C ASP A 36 -20.97 -10.33 -6.12
N ARG A 37 -21.36 -10.85 -7.30
CA ARG A 37 -20.49 -11.64 -8.17
C ARG A 37 -19.93 -10.77 -9.28
N ALA A 38 -18.64 -10.94 -9.54
CA ALA A 38 -17.93 -10.32 -10.64
C ALA A 38 -17.14 -11.35 -11.44
N TYR A 39 -16.68 -10.93 -12.61
CA TYR A 39 -15.81 -11.71 -13.48
C TYR A 39 -14.46 -11.04 -13.56
N ALA A 40 -13.39 -11.83 -13.39
CA ALA A 40 -12.03 -11.33 -13.38
C ALA A 40 -11.13 -12.12 -14.33
N ARG A 41 -10.08 -11.47 -14.79
CA ARG A 41 -9.11 -12.04 -15.70
C ARG A 41 -7.69 -11.63 -15.35
N GLY A 42 -6.77 -12.60 -15.41
CA GLY A 42 -5.34 -12.39 -15.33
C GLY A 42 -4.62 -12.74 -16.63
N ALA A 43 -3.31 -12.49 -16.66
CA ALA A 43 -2.43 -12.89 -17.75
C ALA A 43 -1.16 -13.53 -17.17
N GLY A 44 -0.59 -14.52 -17.86
CA GLY A 44 0.62 -15.21 -17.39
C GLY A 44 0.45 -15.79 -15.99
N GLU A 45 1.34 -15.43 -15.08
CA GLU A 45 1.33 -15.89 -13.67
C GLU A 45 0.16 -15.34 -12.84
N ALA A 46 -0.43 -14.23 -13.27
CA ALA A 46 -1.60 -13.63 -12.63
C ALA A 46 -2.94 -14.28 -13.04
N LYS A 47 -2.91 -15.36 -13.83
CA LYS A 47 -4.10 -16.10 -14.21
C LYS A 47 -4.81 -16.67 -12.98
N LEU A 48 -6.12 -16.46 -12.92
CA LEU A 48 -6.95 -16.89 -11.80
C LEU A 48 -7.38 -18.35 -11.97
N VAL A 49 -6.62 -19.26 -11.37
CA VAL A 49 -6.84 -20.71 -11.48
C VAL A 49 -6.87 -21.30 -10.07
N ASP A 50 -7.89 -22.13 -9.81
CA ASP A 50 -7.95 -22.96 -8.60
C ASP A 50 -7.03 -24.18 -8.86
N ASP A 51 -5.78 -24.05 -8.44
CA ASP A 51 -4.77 -25.08 -8.55
C ASP A 51 -4.49 -25.68 -7.17
N ALA A 52 -4.62 -27.00 -7.06
CA ALA A 52 -4.35 -27.70 -5.80
C ALA A 52 -2.92 -27.53 -5.28
N SER A 53 -1.96 -27.23 -6.17
CA SER A 53 -0.56 -26.95 -5.80
C SER A 53 -0.34 -25.53 -5.28
N LYS A 54 -1.24 -24.59 -5.61
CA LYS A 54 -1.22 -23.20 -5.16
C LYS A 54 -2.65 -22.76 -4.81
N PRO A 55 -3.22 -23.18 -3.69
CA PRO A 55 -4.63 -22.94 -3.36
C PRO A 55 -4.89 -21.50 -2.93
N VAL A 56 -4.57 -20.53 -3.78
CA VAL A 56 -4.92 -19.13 -3.54
C VAL A 56 -6.35 -18.92 -3.98
N LYS A 57 -7.25 -18.86 -3.02
CA LYS A 57 -8.67 -18.57 -3.26
C LYS A 57 -9.06 -17.17 -2.83
N GLU A 58 -8.30 -16.56 -1.94
CA GLU A 58 -8.58 -15.24 -1.38
C GLU A 58 -7.69 -14.18 -2.04
N TYR A 59 -8.32 -13.11 -2.47
CA TYR A 59 -7.68 -11.99 -3.15
C TYR A 59 -8.03 -10.69 -2.46
N ARG A 60 -7.05 -9.83 -2.29
CA ARG A 60 -7.26 -8.42 -1.94
C ARG A 60 -7.49 -7.63 -3.22
N VAL A 61 -8.45 -6.73 -3.18
CA VAL A 61 -8.80 -5.87 -4.33
C VAL A 61 -8.28 -4.47 -4.10
N PHE A 62 -7.64 -3.93 -5.14
CA PHE A 62 -6.98 -2.63 -5.10
C PHE A 62 -7.39 -1.76 -6.28
N ARG A 63 -7.33 -0.44 -6.06
CA ARG A 63 -7.58 0.57 -7.08
C ARG A 63 -6.41 1.54 -7.10
N ASN A 64 -6.07 2.05 -8.27
CA ASN A 64 -5.03 3.03 -8.52
C ASN A 64 -3.70 2.68 -7.82
N ALA A 65 -2.62 3.14 -8.38
CA ALA A 65 -1.31 3.12 -7.74
C ALA A 65 -0.81 4.56 -7.69
N THR A 66 -0.62 5.09 -6.49
CA THR A 66 -0.12 6.46 -6.28
C THR A 66 1.39 6.40 -6.08
N PRO A 67 2.19 7.14 -6.85
CA PRO A 67 3.64 7.15 -6.68
C PRO A 67 4.03 7.76 -5.33
N LEU A 68 4.85 7.04 -4.59
CA LEU A 68 5.47 7.48 -3.34
C LEU A 68 6.82 8.10 -3.66
N LYS A 69 6.91 9.43 -3.55
CA LYS A 69 8.13 10.19 -3.89
C LYS A 69 8.90 10.55 -2.62
N ASP A 70 10.19 10.33 -2.68
CA ASP A 70 11.10 10.82 -1.63
C ASP A 70 11.00 12.35 -1.54
N PRO A 71 10.70 12.91 -0.35
CA PRO A 71 10.54 14.34 -0.18
C PRO A 71 11.82 15.16 -0.40
N LEU A 72 12.99 14.53 -0.37
CA LEU A 72 14.28 15.22 -0.60
C LEU A 72 14.71 15.16 -2.06
N SER A 73 14.71 13.98 -2.66
CA SER A 73 15.21 13.77 -4.03
C SER A 73 14.13 13.85 -5.09
N GLY A 74 12.85 13.71 -4.72
CA GLY A 74 11.73 13.62 -5.66
C GLY A 74 11.64 12.28 -6.40
N LEU A 75 12.55 11.35 -6.15
CA LEU A 75 12.56 10.02 -6.78
C LEU A 75 11.36 9.20 -6.34
N VAL A 76 10.76 8.46 -7.27
CA VAL A 76 9.71 7.49 -6.96
C VAL A 76 10.35 6.26 -6.32
N LEU A 77 9.96 5.96 -5.08
CA LEU A 77 10.47 4.83 -4.31
C LEU A 77 9.59 3.58 -4.44
N GLY A 78 8.33 3.74 -4.80
CA GLY A 78 7.34 2.70 -4.98
C GLY A 78 5.97 3.29 -5.25
N TYR A 79 4.95 2.44 -5.32
CA TYR A 79 3.58 2.84 -5.57
C TYR A 79 2.67 2.28 -4.49
N GLU A 80 1.86 3.13 -3.87
CA GLU A 80 0.85 2.73 -2.90
C GLU A 80 -0.47 2.44 -3.59
N ALA A 81 -0.98 1.23 -3.44
CA ALA A 81 -2.26 0.82 -4.00
C ALA A 81 -3.37 0.98 -2.96
N GLN A 82 -4.46 1.64 -3.36
CA GLN A 82 -5.64 1.85 -2.53
C GLN A 82 -6.39 0.52 -2.35
N TYR A 83 -6.49 0.05 -1.12
CA TYR A 83 -7.26 -1.14 -0.79
C TYR A 83 -8.76 -0.84 -0.81
N VAL A 84 -9.53 -1.63 -1.55
CA VAL A 84 -10.99 -1.47 -1.68
C VAL A 84 -11.78 -2.64 -1.08
N GLY A 85 -11.16 -3.81 -0.86
CA GLY A 85 -11.80 -4.93 -0.18
C GLY A 85 -11.23 -6.29 -0.57
N LYS A 86 -12.01 -7.36 -0.37
CA LYS A 86 -11.63 -8.76 -0.61
C LYS A 86 -12.61 -9.48 -1.51
N ALA A 87 -12.08 -10.40 -2.31
CA ALA A 87 -12.84 -11.31 -3.15
C ALA A 87 -12.32 -12.75 -3.01
N VAL A 88 -13.18 -13.71 -3.27
CA VAL A 88 -12.86 -15.14 -3.27
C VAL A 88 -13.08 -15.71 -4.67
N LEU A 89 -12.14 -16.51 -5.14
CA LEU A 89 -12.25 -17.24 -6.40
C LEU A 89 -13.28 -18.37 -6.25
N VAL A 90 -14.28 -18.37 -7.12
CA VAL A 90 -15.36 -19.39 -7.17
C VAL A 90 -15.17 -20.35 -8.32
N ALA A 91 -14.77 -19.84 -9.48
CA ALA A 91 -14.49 -20.64 -10.66
C ALA A 91 -13.28 -20.08 -11.43
N SER A 92 -12.43 -20.98 -11.89
CA SER A 92 -11.21 -20.65 -12.63
C SER A 92 -11.49 -20.01 -13.99
N GLU A 93 -10.55 -19.17 -14.42
CA GLU A 93 -10.47 -18.71 -15.79
C GLU A 93 -10.15 -19.90 -16.73
N THR A 94 -10.93 -20.06 -17.81
CA THR A 94 -10.77 -21.15 -18.76
C THR A 94 -10.81 -20.62 -20.19
N THR A 95 -10.41 -21.48 -21.15
CA THR A 95 -10.53 -21.22 -22.59
C THR A 95 -11.34 -22.35 -23.19
N LEU A 96 -12.42 -22.01 -23.91
CA LEU A 96 -13.26 -22.95 -24.63
C LEU A 96 -12.95 -22.86 -26.12
N THR A 97 -12.36 -23.90 -26.68
CA THR A 97 -12.13 -23.98 -28.13
C THR A 97 -13.42 -24.45 -28.81
N LYS A 98 -13.96 -23.63 -29.71
CA LYS A 98 -15.11 -23.95 -30.56
C LYS A 98 -14.64 -24.20 -31.96
N THR A 99 -15.11 -25.29 -32.56
CA THR A 99 -14.92 -25.55 -34.01
C THR A 99 -16.18 -25.15 -34.75
N GLY A 100 -16.07 -24.17 -35.61
CA GLY A 100 -17.16 -23.71 -36.45
C GLY A 100 -17.53 -24.75 -37.53
N THR A 101 -18.69 -24.60 -38.13
CA THR A 101 -19.16 -25.45 -39.23
C THR A 101 -18.29 -25.35 -40.50
N ASP A 102 -17.46 -24.31 -40.59
CA ASP A 102 -16.46 -24.08 -41.64
C ASP A 102 -15.08 -24.69 -41.33
N GLY A 103 -14.97 -25.47 -40.23
CA GLY A 103 -13.73 -26.12 -39.80
C GLY A 103 -12.72 -25.18 -39.12
N LYS A 104 -13.04 -23.90 -38.95
CA LYS A 104 -12.19 -22.97 -38.23
C LYS A 104 -12.39 -23.09 -36.73
N THR A 105 -11.30 -23.12 -36.00
CA THR A 105 -11.30 -23.08 -34.54
C THR A 105 -11.23 -21.64 -34.04
N SER A 106 -12.06 -21.32 -33.06
CA SER A 106 -12.01 -20.05 -32.31
C SER A 106 -11.97 -20.34 -30.81
N ASP A 107 -11.17 -19.58 -30.10
CA ASP A 107 -11.03 -19.72 -28.63
C ASP A 107 -11.86 -18.64 -27.93
N ASP A 108 -12.88 -19.08 -27.17
CA ASP A 108 -13.62 -18.21 -26.27
C ASP A 108 -12.97 -18.21 -24.89
N ILE A 109 -12.56 -17.05 -24.42
CA ILE A 109 -12.03 -16.89 -23.07
C ILE A 109 -13.19 -16.75 -22.10
N VAL A 110 -13.27 -17.66 -21.13
CA VAL A 110 -14.23 -17.59 -20.02
C VAL A 110 -13.50 -17.03 -18.82
N PRO A 111 -13.82 -15.80 -18.37
CA PRO A 111 -13.16 -15.20 -17.21
C PRO A 111 -13.47 -15.97 -15.91
N ALA A 112 -12.60 -15.85 -14.94
CA ALA A 112 -12.81 -16.40 -13.60
C ALA A 112 -14.03 -15.74 -12.95
N SER A 113 -14.78 -16.51 -12.16
CA SER A 113 -15.85 -15.99 -11.32
C SER A 113 -15.31 -15.73 -9.92
N ILE A 114 -15.58 -14.56 -9.37
CA ILE A 114 -15.21 -14.14 -8.01
C ILE A 114 -16.43 -13.62 -7.26
N ASP A 115 -16.49 -13.89 -5.97
CA ASP A 115 -17.50 -13.31 -5.07
C ASP A 115 -16.83 -12.28 -4.16
N ILE A 116 -17.46 -11.11 -4.03
CA ILE A 116 -16.99 -10.04 -3.15
C ILE A 116 -17.41 -10.38 -1.71
N VAL A 117 -16.41 -10.64 -0.85
CA VAL A 117 -16.65 -11.05 0.54
C VAL A 117 -16.54 -9.89 1.53
N SER A 118 -15.78 -8.86 1.17
CA SER A 118 -15.66 -7.63 1.95
C SER A 118 -15.44 -6.44 1.02
N ALA A 119 -16.13 -5.34 1.25
CA ALA A 119 -15.96 -4.09 0.54
C ALA A 119 -15.80 -2.96 1.55
N LYS A 120 -14.66 -2.28 1.52
CA LYS A 120 -14.39 -1.04 2.25
C LYS A 120 -14.90 0.15 1.45
N GLU A 121 -14.75 0.04 0.14
CA GLU A 121 -15.31 0.93 -0.86
C GLU A 121 -15.97 0.10 -1.96
N GLU A 122 -16.90 0.69 -2.70
CA GLU A 122 -17.54 0.05 -3.83
C GLU A 122 -16.51 -0.31 -4.91
N MET A 123 -16.52 -1.55 -5.37
CA MET A 123 -15.62 -2.05 -6.41
C MET A 123 -16.19 -1.83 -7.80
N ARG A 124 -15.34 -1.82 -8.81
CA ARG A 124 -15.71 -1.59 -10.20
C ARG A 124 -14.84 -2.36 -11.19
N VAL A 125 -15.27 -2.42 -12.42
CA VAL A 125 -14.45 -2.92 -13.53
C VAL A 125 -13.14 -2.12 -13.60
N GLY A 126 -12.03 -2.85 -13.75
CA GLY A 126 -10.67 -2.31 -13.74
C GLY A 126 -9.94 -2.44 -12.41
N ASP A 127 -10.64 -2.66 -11.29
CA ASP A 127 -9.99 -2.92 -10.01
C ASP A 127 -9.14 -4.19 -10.10
N ARG A 128 -8.00 -4.20 -9.38
CA ARG A 128 -6.94 -5.21 -9.47
C ARG A 128 -6.99 -6.18 -8.30
N LEU A 129 -6.68 -7.43 -8.60
CA LEU A 129 -6.66 -8.50 -7.61
C LEU A 129 -5.22 -8.94 -7.36
N LEU A 130 -4.80 -8.89 -6.09
CA LEU A 130 -3.56 -9.48 -5.63
C LEU A 130 -3.87 -10.60 -4.64
N PRO A 131 -3.13 -11.72 -4.68
CA PRO A 131 -3.30 -12.80 -3.73
C PRO A 131 -3.24 -12.30 -2.29
N GLU A 132 -4.11 -12.82 -1.42
CA GLU A 132 -3.96 -12.59 0.03
C GLU A 132 -2.65 -13.23 0.49
N PRO A 133 -1.72 -12.48 1.08
CA PRO A 133 -0.50 -13.06 1.61
C PRO A 133 -0.82 -14.00 2.78
N PRO A 134 -0.01 -15.04 3.00
CA PRO A 134 -0.18 -15.90 4.16
C PRO A 134 -0.12 -15.05 5.44
N GLN A 135 -1.00 -15.36 6.39
CA GLN A 135 -1.00 -14.67 7.68
C GLN A 135 0.33 -14.93 8.40
N GLN A 136 1.10 -13.89 8.59
CA GLN A 136 2.29 -13.94 9.40
C GLN A 136 1.95 -13.39 10.78
N PHE A 137 2.07 -14.22 11.79
CA PHE A 137 2.01 -13.79 13.19
C PHE A 137 3.34 -13.09 13.53
N ALA A 138 3.45 -11.82 13.21
CA ALA A 138 4.62 -11.04 13.59
C ALA A 138 4.49 -10.59 15.05
N SER A 139 5.49 -10.88 15.85
CA SER A 139 5.62 -10.31 17.19
C SER A 139 6.22 -8.92 17.04
N TYR A 140 5.47 -7.90 17.41
CA TYR A 140 5.91 -6.51 17.35
C TYR A 140 6.54 -6.13 18.70
N VAL A 141 7.82 -6.46 18.88
CA VAL A 141 8.59 -6.03 20.07
C VAL A 141 9.26 -4.71 19.74
N PRO A 142 8.88 -3.59 20.38
CA PRO A 142 9.51 -2.30 20.15
C PRO A 142 10.99 -2.33 20.57
N HIS A 143 11.87 -1.86 19.67
CA HIS A 143 13.29 -1.72 19.95
C HIS A 143 13.92 -0.60 19.10
N ALA A 144 15.06 -0.09 19.54
CA ALA A 144 15.80 0.91 18.79
C ALA A 144 16.62 0.28 17.67
N PRO A 145 16.79 0.96 16.52
CA PRO A 145 17.75 0.55 15.49
C PRO A 145 19.17 0.48 16.05
N ARG A 146 19.95 -0.50 15.57
CA ARG A 146 21.35 -0.65 15.97
C ARG A 146 22.29 0.33 15.27
N THR A 147 21.89 0.82 14.12
CA THR A 147 22.62 1.79 13.30
C THR A 147 21.87 3.12 13.29
N ALA A 148 22.59 4.22 13.07
CA ALA A 148 21.97 5.53 12.94
C ALA A 148 21.02 5.54 11.73
N VAL A 149 19.80 5.97 11.96
CA VAL A 149 18.75 6.14 10.95
C VAL A 149 18.51 7.62 10.73
N ASP A 150 18.51 8.03 9.47
CA ASP A 150 18.02 9.32 9.00
C ASP A 150 17.00 9.09 7.90
N ALA A 151 15.74 9.20 8.24
CA ALA A 151 14.63 8.93 7.36
C ALA A 151 13.64 10.10 7.33
N ARG A 152 12.68 10.02 6.42
CA ARG A 152 11.61 11.03 6.31
C ARG A 152 10.28 10.39 6.03
N ILE A 153 9.21 11.07 6.44
CA ILE A 153 7.84 10.69 6.13
C ILE A 153 7.54 11.05 4.68
N VAL A 154 7.09 10.07 3.91
CA VAL A 154 6.76 10.16 2.47
C VAL A 154 5.29 10.45 2.24
N SER A 155 4.43 9.77 2.96
CA SER A 155 2.96 9.92 2.86
C SER A 155 2.26 9.54 4.16
N VAL A 156 1.00 9.97 4.28
CA VAL A 156 0.07 9.53 5.31
C VAL A 156 -0.94 8.58 4.65
N TYR A 157 -0.99 7.32 5.10
CA TYR A 157 -1.82 6.30 4.49
C TYR A 157 -3.32 6.59 4.63
N GLY A 158 -4.03 6.40 3.52
CA GLY A 158 -5.50 6.42 3.48
C GLY A 158 -6.15 7.76 3.79
N SER A 159 -5.39 8.84 3.85
CA SER A 159 -5.89 10.16 4.19
C SER A 159 -5.57 11.21 3.12
N ALA A 160 -6.58 11.95 2.70
CA ALA A 160 -6.39 13.20 1.97
C ALA A 160 -5.89 14.35 2.88
N VAL A 161 -5.65 14.06 4.16
CA VAL A 161 -5.24 15.03 5.17
C VAL A 161 -3.72 15.18 5.14
N VAL A 162 -3.25 16.40 5.18
CA VAL A 162 -1.82 16.76 5.10
C VAL A 162 -1.04 16.32 6.33
N ASN A 163 -1.70 16.17 7.49
CA ASN A 163 -1.08 15.86 8.76
C ASN A 163 -1.57 14.52 9.32
N ALA A 164 -0.64 13.68 9.76
CA ALA A 164 -0.98 12.47 10.50
C ALA A 164 -1.20 12.77 11.99
N ALA A 165 -2.21 12.13 12.55
CA ALA A 165 -2.50 12.09 13.97
C ALA A 165 -1.92 10.83 14.64
N GLN A 166 -2.06 10.74 15.96
CA GLN A 166 -1.77 9.52 16.71
C GLN A 166 -2.59 8.33 16.17
N ASN A 167 -2.00 7.15 16.15
CA ASN A 167 -2.57 5.90 15.62
C ASN A 167 -2.84 5.90 14.11
N GLN A 168 -2.30 6.84 13.36
CA GLN A 168 -2.31 6.78 11.89
C GLN A 168 -1.04 6.14 11.34
N VAL A 169 -1.16 5.59 10.14
CA VAL A 169 -0.05 4.95 9.42
C VAL A 169 0.60 5.95 8.50
N VAL A 170 1.92 5.97 8.49
CA VAL A 170 2.75 6.77 7.60
C VAL A 170 3.71 5.88 6.81
N VAL A 171 4.13 6.36 5.65
CA VAL A 171 5.18 5.74 4.85
C VAL A 171 6.50 6.45 5.13
N VAL A 172 7.55 5.66 5.29
CA VAL A 172 8.93 6.11 5.57
C VAL A 172 9.81 5.80 4.38
N ASN A 173 10.72 6.73 3.98
CA ASN A 173 11.64 6.59 2.85
C ASN A 173 12.87 5.72 3.13
N ARG A 174 12.77 4.78 4.04
CA ARG A 174 13.78 3.76 4.34
C ARG A 174 13.10 2.41 4.44
N GLY A 175 13.80 1.38 4.02
CA GLY A 175 13.31 0.00 4.02
C GLY A 175 14.33 -0.99 4.55
N SER A 176 14.14 -2.26 4.21
CA SER A 176 15.03 -3.34 4.62
C SER A 176 16.45 -3.17 4.07
N GLN A 177 16.61 -2.59 2.86
CA GLN A 177 17.92 -2.27 2.29
C GLN A 177 18.70 -1.21 3.08
N ASP A 178 17.99 -0.37 3.84
CA ASP A 178 18.57 0.66 4.72
C ASP A 178 18.73 0.16 6.16
N GLY A 179 18.46 -1.12 6.43
CA GLY A 179 18.55 -1.74 7.76
C GLY A 179 17.36 -1.46 8.66
N LEU A 180 16.22 -1.00 8.13
CA LEU A 180 14.99 -0.93 8.92
C LEU A 180 14.35 -2.31 9.07
N GLU A 181 13.91 -2.62 10.28
CA GLU A 181 13.25 -3.86 10.66
C GLU A 181 11.92 -3.57 11.35
N VAL A 182 11.06 -4.58 11.35
CA VAL A 182 9.79 -4.55 12.08
C VAL A 182 10.06 -4.46 13.58
N GLY A 183 9.41 -3.51 14.25
CA GLY A 183 9.64 -3.22 15.66
C GLY A 183 10.56 -2.02 15.94
N HIS A 184 11.28 -1.52 14.92
CA HIS A 184 12.08 -0.32 15.09
C HIS A 184 11.22 0.89 15.50
N VAL A 185 11.65 1.56 16.57
CA VAL A 185 11.01 2.78 17.05
C VAL A 185 11.90 3.97 16.70
N LEU A 186 11.32 4.97 16.03
CA LEU A 186 12.01 6.19 15.62
C LEU A 186 11.36 7.43 16.24
N ALA A 187 12.19 8.40 16.59
CA ALA A 187 11.73 9.72 17.00
C ALA A 187 11.34 10.55 15.78
N ILE A 188 10.21 11.23 15.89
CA ILE A 188 9.74 12.19 14.88
C ILE A 188 10.26 13.56 15.29
N LEU A 189 10.99 14.22 14.41
CA LEU A 189 11.50 15.57 14.59
C LEU A 189 10.72 16.55 13.72
N LYS A 190 10.28 17.63 14.34
CA LYS A 190 9.73 18.79 13.64
C LYS A 190 10.87 19.69 13.23
N ASP A 191 10.95 19.98 11.95
CA ASP A 191 11.99 20.87 11.40
C ASP A 191 11.85 22.27 12.00
N GLY A 192 12.92 22.75 12.64
CA GLY A 192 12.94 24.09 13.22
C GLY A 192 12.81 25.16 12.11
N PRO A 193 11.98 26.18 12.29
CA PRO A 193 11.81 27.23 11.30
C PRO A 193 13.09 28.07 11.09
N ARG A 194 13.24 28.61 9.89
CA ARG A 194 14.21 29.68 9.64
C ARG A 194 13.57 31.01 9.96
N MET A 195 14.31 31.88 10.64
CA MET A 195 13.85 33.22 10.99
C MET A 195 15.00 34.22 10.93
N VAL A 196 14.66 35.48 10.80
CA VAL A 196 15.63 36.57 10.87
C VAL A 196 15.71 37.08 12.30
N ASP A 197 16.91 37.19 12.84
CA ASP A 197 17.11 37.84 14.13
C ASP A 197 16.74 39.33 14.04
N LYS A 198 15.67 39.69 14.73
CA LYS A 198 15.19 41.08 14.78
C LYS A 198 15.76 41.85 15.99
N THR A 199 16.51 41.17 16.82
CA THR A 199 17.09 41.77 18.08
C THR A 199 18.47 42.35 17.86
N ASP A 200 19.14 41.97 16.77
CA ASP A 200 20.44 42.50 16.38
C ASP A 200 20.41 43.29 15.08
N ALA A 201 21.25 44.30 14.97
CA ALA A 201 21.39 45.15 13.75
C ALA A 201 21.87 44.39 12.52
N SER A 202 22.61 43.29 12.69
CA SER A 202 23.09 42.42 11.60
C SER A 202 21.94 41.67 10.90
N ARG A 203 20.77 41.48 11.56
CA ARG A 203 19.63 40.74 11.06
C ARG A 203 20.00 39.35 10.47
N ALA A 204 20.85 38.64 11.21
CA ALA A 204 21.32 37.32 10.82
C ALA A 204 20.16 36.35 10.60
N GLU A 205 20.25 35.50 9.59
CA GLU A 205 19.33 34.37 9.41
C GLU A 205 19.67 33.27 10.42
N LEU A 206 18.68 32.88 11.20
CA LEU A 206 18.77 31.82 12.19
C LEU A 206 17.96 30.61 11.72
N LYS A 207 18.53 29.42 11.87
CA LYS A 207 17.81 28.13 11.81
C LYS A 207 17.62 27.65 13.23
N LEU A 208 16.36 27.58 13.69
CA LEU A 208 16.06 27.02 15.00
C LEU A 208 16.36 25.51 15.02
N PRO A 209 16.70 24.93 16.17
CA PRO A 209 16.92 23.50 16.29
C PRO A 209 15.64 22.71 15.97
N ASP A 210 15.83 21.49 15.49
CA ASP A 210 14.73 20.56 15.30
C ASP A 210 14.24 20.09 16.68
N GLU A 211 12.92 20.02 16.86
CA GLU A 211 12.30 19.63 18.12
C GLU A 211 11.67 18.25 18.01
N ARG A 212 11.78 17.45 19.09
CA ARG A 212 11.13 16.15 19.16
C ARG A 212 9.62 16.33 19.23
N ASN A 213 8.93 15.79 18.22
CA ASN A 213 7.47 15.87 18.10
C ASN A 213 6.76 14.59 18.55
N GLY A 214 7.42 13.44 18.55
CA GLY A 214 6.79 12.19 18.92
C GLY A 214 7.60 10.95 18.57
N LEU A 215 6.90 9.82 18.52
CA LEU A 215 7.44 8.49 18.22
C LEU A 215 6.57 7.77 17.21
N LEU A 216 7.20 6.96 16.38
CA LEU A 216 6.52 5.99 15.55
C LEU A 216 7.21 4.61 15.64
N MET A 217 6.50 3.55 15.27
CA MET A 217 7.04 2.19 15.21
C MET A 217 6.83 1.60 13.82
N VAL A 218 7.89 1.08 13.25
CA VAL A 218 7.86 0.34 11.98
C VAL A 218 7.18 -1.01 12.20
N PHE A 219 6.13 -1.30 11.42
CA PHE A 219 5.41 -2.56 11.52
C PHE A 219 5.45 -3.41 10.25
N ARG A 220 5.90 -2.82 9.13
CA ARG A 220 6.09 -3.53 7.86
C ARG A 220 7.19 -2.87 7.04
N THR A 221 8.12 -3.68 6.53
CA THR A 221 9.22 -3.20 5.69
C THR A 221 9.09 -3.73 4.27
N PHE A 222 9.49 -2.91 3.32
CA PHE A 222 9.74 -3.22 1.92
C PHE A 222 11.20 -2.87 1.61
N ASP A 223 11.64 -3.07 0.39
CA ASP A 223 13.04 -2.84 0.01
C ASP A 223 13.52 -1.41 0.33
N LYS A 224 12.78 -0.40 -0.11
CA LYS A 224 13.14 1.03 -0.01
C LYS A 224 12.21 1.86 0.85
N LEU A 225 11.11 1.28 1.32
CA LEU A 225 10.06 1.95 2.07
C LEU A 225 9.65 1.11 3.26
N SER A 226 9.03 1.75 4.24
CA SER A 226 8.41 1.04 5.37
C SER A 226 7.10 1.71 5.76
N TYR A 227 6.16 0.91 6.28
CA TYR A 227 5.00 1.43 7.00
C TYR A 227 5.32 1.52 8.49
N ALA A 228 4.96 2.65 9.06
CA ALA A 228 5.09 2.89 10.49
C ALA A 228 3.79 3.44 11.10
N LEU A 229 3.52 3.05 12.32
CA LEU A 229 2.40 3.53 13.12
C LEU A 229 2.88 4.68 14.01
N VAL A 230 2.21 5.80 13.95
CA VAL A 230 2.44 6.93 14.85
C VAL A 230 1.91 6.57 16.25
N LEU A 231 2.81 6.47 17.23
CA LEU A 231 2.48 6.05 18.60
C LEU A 231 2.11 7.23 19.48
N GLU A 232 2.91 8.30 19.41
CA GLU A 232 2.78 9.48 20.25
C GLU A 232 3.19 10.70 19.46
N ILE A 233 2.46 11.80 19.61
CA ILE A 233 2.77 13.10 19.02
C ILE A 233 2.34 14.25 19.94
N LEU A 234 3.05 15.37 19.83
CA LEU A 234 2.68 16.65 20.43
C LEU A 234 1.91 17.52 19.44
N ASP A 235 2.27 17.45 18.15
CA ASP A 235 1.67 18.23 17.07
C ASP A 235 1.55 17.37 15.81
N GLY A 236 0.66 17.73 14.88
CA GLY A 236 0.40 16.97 13.65
C GLY A 236 1.68 16.69 12.85
N VAL A 237 1.84 15.44 12.48
CA VAL A 237 2.98 14.92 11.69
C VAL A 237 2.70 15.07 10.20
N LYS A 238 3.65 15.55 9.43
CA LYS A 238 3.49 15.82 8.00
C LYS A 238 4.56 15.17 7.12
N VAL A 239 4.27 15.13 5.84
CA VAL A 239 5.24 14.70 4.82
C VAL A 239 6.49 15.58 4.89
N GLY A 240 7.66 14.94 4.91
CA GLY A 240 8.96 15.59 5.03
C GLY A 240 9.52 15.65 6.46
N ASP A 241 8.71 15.42 7.50
CA ASP A 241 9.21 15.35 8.88
C ASP A 241 10.31 14.32 9.01
N ARG A 242 11.35 14.67 9.76
CA ARG A 242 12.56 13.86 9.90
C ARG A 242 12.37 12.79 10.97
N LEU A 243 12.95 11.62 10.73
CA LEU A 243 12.90 10.46 11.62
C LEU A 243 14.33 10.06 11.98
N VAL A 244 14.58 9.88 13.27
CA VAL A 244 15.88 9.45 13.81
C VAL A 244 15.70 8.39 14.89
N ASN A 245 16.76 7.66 15.24
CA ASN A 245 16.79 6.72 16.36
C ASN A 245 17.15 7.38 17.69
#